data_29fef8121f93e3f0df5395d5f0d92f6e
#
_entry.id   29fef8121f93e3f0df5395d5f0d92f6e
#
_cell.length_a   1.000
_cell.length_b   1.000
_cell.length_c   1.000
_cell.angle_alpha   90.00
_cell.angle_beta   90.00
_cell.angle_gamma   90.00
#
_symmetry.space_group_name_H-M   'P 1'
#
loop_
_entity.id
_entity.type
_entity.pdbx_description
1 polymer ?
#
loop_
_entity_poly.entity_id
_entity_poly.type
_entity_poly.pdbx_seq_one_letter_code
_entity_poly.pdbx_strand_id
1 'polypeptide(L)'
;NRGLLALGFWVASIFSHVVFEEFRFFPFLSLYGDPRTGKSFLVLLLNRLFGLDMEGLPATKDNTSKGEKRRMSQFSSMVIPMLEAQEGSTRFDFNDLLPMYNRNPAQTRAATTNNNETIEIPFHATLTFVQNHEQFKTRAAMERVVSIPFADTDITDESFEHFQKLSEFSPENLSAFGDHILKNRKYFEVDIVNAVQSFSDLFVEKGVRARRIAENHAIAFTGFALLNSLIEWKTEEDVRSLTEYMIQLGKTKIETARSETPNADAFLEMLEGIPDGNAVRRKDNNLYLRLGEAMKAIEWPKGNLRELTAEFKRHDNFKGNKNDRVFGLPDPVKVWHFKMQPLSEM
;
A
#
# COMPACT_ATOMS: atom_id res chain seq x y z
N ASN A 1 7.10 -12.39 -9.49
CA ASN A 1 6.81 -12.47 -8.04
C ASN A 1 5.63 -11.58 -7.61
N ARG A 2 5.55 -10.31 -8.08
CA ARG A 2 4.53 -9.32 -7.63
C ARG A 2 3.09 -9.75 -7.91
N GLY A 3 2.81 -10.23 -9.12
CA GLY A 3 1.48 -10.73 -9.49
C GLY A 3 1.06 -11.97 -8.70
N LEU A 4 2.00 -12.86 -8.37
CA LEU A 4 1.75 -14.06 -7.57
C LEU A 4 1.38 -13.69 -6.12
N LEU A 5 2.05 -12.70 -5.53
CA LEU A 5 1.70 -12.21 -4.19
C LEU A 5 0.34 -11.53 -4.18
N ALA A 6 0.04 -10.73 -5.20
CA ALA A 6 -1.29 -10.13 -5.34
C ALA A 6 -2.37 -11.22 -5.49
N LEU A 7 -2.13 -12.25 -6.32
CA LEU A 7 -3.04 -13.40 -6.44
C LEU A 7 -3.23 -14.10 -5.10
N GLY A 8 -2.14 -14.36 -4.36
CA GLY A 8 -2.20 -14.94 -3.02
C GLY A 8 -3.08 -14.12 -2.08
N PHE A 9 -2.95 -12.80 -2.11
CA PHE A 9 -3.79 -11.92 -1.31
C PHE A 9 -5.29 -12.02 -1.70
N TRP A 10 -5.62 -12.10 -3.01
CA TRP A 10 -6.99 -12.32 -3.47
C TRP A 10 -7.54 -13.66 -2.98
N VAL A 11 -6.77 -14.74 -3.11
CA VAL A 11 -7.17 -16.07 -2.59
C VAL A 11 -7.39 -16.02 -1.07
N ALA A 12 -6.45 -15.46 -0.30
CA ALA A 12 -6.58 -15.34 1.14
C ALA A 12 -7.81 -14.51 1.55
N SER A 13 -8.18 -13.50 0.77
CA SER A 13 -9.33 -12.62 1.06
C SER A 13 -10.67 -13.36 1.06
N ILE A 14 -10.83 -14.40 0.23
CA ILE A 14 -12.03 -15.26 0.21
C ILE A 14 -12.24 -15.91 1.58
N PHE A 15 -11.15 -16.27 2.24
CA PHE A 15 -11.14 -16.93 3.55
C PHE A 15 -10.85 -15.95 4.69
N SER A 16 -11.00 -14.65 4.45
CA SER A 16 -10.72 -13.61 5.44
C SER A 16 -11.58 -13.73 6.71
N HIS A 17 -12.75 -14.39 6.64
CA HIS A 17 -13.56 -14.66 7.82
C HIS A 17 -12.86 -15.62 8.77
N VAL A 18 -12.25 -16.70 8.26
CA VAL A 18 -11.49 -17.68 9.05
C VAL A 18 -10.25 -17.04 9.67
N VAL A 19 -9.49 -16.30 8.86
CA VAL A 19 -8.31 -15.54 9.34
C VAL A 19 -8.72 -14.56 10.44
N PHE A 20 -9.83 -13.85 10.27
CA PHE A 20 -10.30 -12.87 11.24
C PHE A 20 -10.76 -13.50 12.56
N GLU A 21 -11.36 -14.67 12.56
CA GLU A 21 -11.75 -15.37 13.78
C GLU A 21 -10.56 -15.61 14.70
N GLU A 22 -9.38 -15.94 14.14
CA GLU A 22 -8.16 -16.19 14.90
C GLU A 22 -7.36 -14.91 15.19
N PHE A 23 -7.00 -14.17 14.15
CA PHE A 23 -6.06 -13.03 14.25
C PHE A 23 -6.74 -11.71 14.64
N ARG A 24 -8.05 -11.58 14.47
CA ARG A 24 -8.86 -10.36 14.74
C ARG A 24 -8.53 -9.18 13.83
N PHE A 25 -7.88 -9.43 12.69
CA PHE A 25 -7.63 -8.46 11.64
C PHE A 25 -7.48 -9.13 10.28
N PHE A 26 -7.52 -8.30 9.22
CA PHE A 26 -7.09 -8.68 7.87
C PHE A 26 -6.36 -7.50 7.22
N PRO A 27 -5.19 -7.70 6.59
CA PRO A 27 -4.39 -6.61 6.05
C PRO A 27 -5.04 -5.93 4.84
N PHE A 28 -4.56 -4.72 4.56
CA PHE A 28 -4.74 -4.07 3.27
C PHE A 28 -3.56 -4.39 2.36
N LEU A 29 -3.76 -4.19 1.05
CA LEU A 29 -2.71 -4.30 0.05
C LEU A 29 -2.50 -2.95 -0.64
N SER A 30 -1.25 -2.59 -0.92
CA SER A 30 -0.89 -1.44 -1.75
C SER A 30 -0.05 -1.92 -2.94
N LEU A 31 -0.54 -1.66 -4.16
CA LEU A 31 0.19 -1.83 -5.41
C LEU A 31 0.59 -0.44 -5.88
N TYR A 32 1.84 -0.08 -5.74
CA TYR A 32 2.30 1.28 -6.03
C TYR A 32 3.54 1.28 -6.93
N GLY A 33 3.84 2.43 -7.52
CA GLY A 33 5.02 2.63 -8.38
C GLY A 33 4.66 3.23 -9.72
N ASP A 34 5.61 3.22 -10.65
CA ASP A 34 5.56 3.96 -11.90
C ASP A 34 4.25 3.78 -12.69
N PRO A 35 3.77 4.84 -13.37
CA PRO A 35 2.64 4.73 -14.29
C PRO A 35 2.92 3.69 -15.38
N ARG A 36 1.87 3.10 -15.93
CA ARG A 36 1.93 2.13 -17.05
C ARG A 36 2.62 0.79 -16.74
N THR A 37 2.92 0.47 -15.49
CA THR A 37 3.54 -0.81 -15.09
C THR A 37 2.54 -1.98 -14.98
N GLY A 38 1.32 -1.85 -15.49
CA GLY A 38 0.32 -2.92 -15.53
C GLY A 38 -0.47 -3.14 -14.24
N LYS A 39 -0.34 -2.31 -13.21
CA LYS A 39 -1.04 -2.46 -11.91
C LYS A 39 -2.56 -2.57 -12.07
N SER A 40 -3.19 -1.65 -12.82
CA SER A 40 -4.66 -1.65 -13.02
C SER A 40 -5.12 -2.87 -13.81
N PHE A 41 -4.35 -3.29 -14.84
CA PHE A 41 -4.65 -4.51 -15.56
C PHE A 41 -4.54 -5.76 -14.67
N LEU A 42 -3.51 -5.85 -13.84
CA LEU A 42 -3.37 -6.95 -12.88
C LEU A 42 -4.61 -7.03 -11.97
N VAL A 43 -5.08 -5.90 -11.48
CA VAL A 43 -6.27 -5.86 -10.63
C VAL A 43 -7.54 -6.27 -11.37
N LEU A 44 -7.73 -5.80 -12.61
CA LEU A 44 -8.84 -6.24 -13.46
C LEU A 44 -8.79 -7.76 -13.69
N LEU A 45 -7.60 -8.30 -14.02
CA LEU A 45 -7.41 -9.73 -14.21
C LEU A 45 -7.75 -10.51 -12.93
N LEU A 46 -7.22 -10.08 -11.78
CA LEU A 46 -7.49 -10.71 -10.49
C LEU A 46 -8.99 -10.68 -10.14
N ASN A 47 -9.66 -9.57 -10.37
CA ASN A 47 -11.11 -9.48 -10.16
C ASN A 47 -11.87 -10.44 -11.09
N ARG A 48 -11.51 -10.53 -12.37
CA ARG A 48 -12.12 -11.45 -13.34
C ARG A 48 -11.93 -12.92 -12.95
N LEU A 49 -10.79 -13.28 -12.36
CA LEU A 49 -10.56 -14.63 -11.83
C LEU A 49 -11.57 -15.02 -10.76
N PHE A 50 -12.17 -14.05 -10.07
CA PHE A 50 -13.20 -14.26 -9.05
C PHE A 50 -14.60 -13.78 -9.49
N GLY A 51 -14.82 -13.64 -10.79
CA GLY A 51 -16.13 -13.35 -11.37
C GLY A 51 -16.56 -11.88 -11.34
N LEU A 52 -15.63 -10.95 -11.06
CA LEU A 52 -15.89 -9.50 -11.06
C LEU A 52 -15.25 -8.85 -12.28
N ASP A 53 -16.04 -8.40 -13.24
CA ASP A 53 -15.54 -7.64 -14.39
C ASP A 53 -15.49 -6.14 -14.09
N MET A 54 -14.56 -5.76 -13.20
CA MET A 54 -14.35 -4.36 -12.81
C MET A 54 -12.89 -4.09 -12.44
N GLU A 55 -12.36 -2.94 -12.82
CA GLU A 55 -11.02 -2.53 -12.41
C GLU A 55 -10.94 -2.13 -10.93
N GLY A 56 -12.02 -1.56 -10.40
CA GLY A 56 -12.06 -1.10 -9.01
C GLY A 56 -13.00 0.10 -8.83
N LEU A 57 -12.94 0.67 -7.64
CA LEU A 57 -13.70 1.87 -7.29
C LEU A 57 -12.82 3.10 -7.48
N PRO A 58 -13.19 4.03 -8.39
CA PRO A 58 -12.44 5.27 -8.50
C PRO A 58 -12.67 6.11 -7.24
N ALA A 59 -11.59 6.62 -6.66
CA ALA A 59 -11.63 7.59 -5.57
C ALA A 59 -11.92 8.99 -6.15
N THR A 60 -13.16 9.24 -6.60
CA THR A 60 -13.53 10.50 -7.24
C THR A 60 -13.97 11.55 -6.23
N LYS A 61 -13.74 12.84 -6.56
CA LYS A 61 -14.16 14.00 -5.74
C LYS A 61 -15.69 14.08 -5.56
N ASP A 62 -16.45 13.45 -6.44
CA ASP A 62 -17.92 13.51 -6.48
C ASP A 62 -18.55 12.49 -5.53
N ASN A 63 -17.79 11.50 -5.06
CA ASN A 63 -18.26 10.54 -4.10
C ASN A 63 -18.28 11.14 -2.68
N THR A 64 -19.39 11.00 -1.98
CA THR A 64 -19.42 11.34 -0.56
C THR A 64 -18.77 10.21 0.24
N SER A 65 -17.98 10.53 1.27
CA SER A 65 -17.39 9.53 2.18
C SER A 65 -18.44 8.54 2.71
N LYS A 66 -19.68 8.99 2.94
CA LYS A 66 -20.78 8.12 3.37
C LYS A 66 -21.24 7.15 2.26
N GLY A 67 -21.27 7.61 1.02
CA GLY A 67 -21.62 6.78 -0.14
C GLY A 67 -20.59 5.68 -0.39
N GLU A 68 -19.32 6.02 -0.30
CA GLU A 68 -18.20 5.06 -0.44
C GLU A 68 -18.25 4.00 0.66
N LYS A 69 -18.40 4.39 1.92
CA LYS A 69 -18.48 3.44 3.04
C LYS A 69 -19.68 2.47 2.89
N ARG A 70 -20.83 2.94 2.40
CA ARG A 70 -21.97 2.07 2.07
C ARG A 70 -21.68 1.12 0.91
N ARG A 71 -20.99 1.61 -0.13
CA ARG A 71 -20.60 0.78 -1.27
C ARG A 71 -19.62 -0.31 -0.86
N MET A 72 -18.63 0.02 -0.04
CA MET A 72 -17.68 -0.96 0.52
C MET A 72 -18.38 -2.03 1.36
N SER A 73 -19.42 -1.69 2.10
CA SER A 73 -20.17 -2.65 2.93
C SER A 73 -21.00 -3.66 2.14
N GLN A 74 -21.17 -3.47 0.83
CA GLN A 74 -21.85 -4.44 -0.04
C GLN A 74 -20.99 -5.66 -0.37
N PHE A 75 -19.69 -5.60 -0.08
CA PHE A 75 -18.75 -6.67 -0.33
C PHE A 75 -18.41 -7.41 0.97
N SER A 76 -18.28 -8.73 0.87
CA SER A 76 -17.85 -9.60 1.97
C SER A 76 -16.87 -10.64 1.46
N SER A 77 -15.79 -10.87 2.20
CA SER A 77 -14.75 -11.85 1.85
C SER A 77 -14.20 -11.67 0.42
N MET A 78 -14.03 -10.42 0.01
CA MET A 78 -13.50 -10.04 -1.31
C MET A 78 -12.58 -8.84 -1.19
N VAL A 79 -11.73 -8.66 -2.20
CA VAL A 79 -10.92 -7.46 -2.34
C VAL A 79 -11.72 -6.36 -3.03
N ILE A 80 -11.65 -5.16 -2.48
CA ILE A 80 -12.17 -3.95 -3.13
C ILE A 80 -10.96 -3.10 -3.57
N PRO A 81 -10.66 -3.06 -4.87
CA PRO A 81 -9.60 -2.18 -5.36
C PRO A 81 -10.05 -0.72 -5.34
N MET A 82 -9.20 0.15 -4.81
CA MET A 82 -9.35 1.60 -4.79
C MET A 82 -8.32 2.19 -5.75
N LEU A 83 -8.79 2.77 -6.86
CA LEU A 83 -7.93 3.33 -7.90
C LEU A 83 -7.62 4.79 -7.61
N GLU A 84 -6.34 5.18 -7.73
CA GLU A 84 -5.87 6.56 -7.62
C GLU A 84 -6.31 7.30 -6.34
N ALA A 85 -6.47 6.54 -5.25
CA ALA A 85 -6.72 7.14 -3.95
C ALA A 85 -5.49 7.94 -3.53
N GLN A 86 -5.57 9.28 -3.62
CA GLN A 86 -4.52 10.20 -3.21
C GLN A 86 -4.91 10.88 -1.90
N GLU A 87 -4.00 10.85 -0.93
CA GLU A 87 -4.18 11.59 0.32
C GLU A 87 -4.24 13.10 0.05
N GLY A 88 -5.26 13.78 0.55
CA GLY A 88 -5.43 15.24 0.42
C GLY A 88 -6.01 15.75 -0.91
N SER A 89 -6.14 14.93 -1.94
CA SER A 89 -6.82 15.29 -3.20
C SER A 89 -8.29 14.92 -3.22
N THR A 90 -8.66 13.96 -2.41
CA THR A 90 -10.01 13.47 -2.18
C THR A 90 -10.34 13.59 -0.70
N ARG A 91 -11.61 13.45 -0.34
CA ARG A 91 -12.07 13.35 1.05
C ARG A 91 -11.72 12.01 1.70
N PHE A 92 -10.70 11.34 1.19
CA PHE A 92 -10.26 10.03 1.61
C PHE A 92 -9.10 10.18 2.60
N ASP A 93 -9.36 9.94 3.87
CA ASP A 93 -8.33 9.88 4.90
C ASP A 93 -8.00 8.41 5.17
N PHE A 94 -6.75 8.03 4.93
CA PHE A 94 -6.30 6.67 5.23
C PHE A 94 -6.44 6.31 6.71
N ASN A 95 -6.41 7.29 7.60
CA ASN A 95 -6.64 7.06 9.03
C ASN A 95 -8.09 6.62 9.31
N ASP A 96 -9.07 7.07 8.51
CA ASP A 96 -10.46 6.64 8.59
C ASP A 96 -10.65 5.15 8.28
N LEU A 97 -9.68 4.53 7.60
CA LEU A 97 -9.71 3.11 7.22
C LEU A 97 -9.09 2.19 8.27
N LEU A 98 -8.25 2.73 9.17
CA LEU A 98 -7.58 1.92 10.18
C LEU A 98 -8.54 1.06 11.02
N PRO A 99 -9.75 1.52 11.40
CA PRO A 99 -10.73 0.67 12.08
C PRO A 99 -11.18 -0.52 11.23
N MET A 100 -11.26 -0.39 9.91
CA MET A 100 -11.69 -1.46 9.00
C MET A 100 -10.72 -2.63 8.96
N TYR A 101 -9.44 -2.42 9.24
CA TYR A 101 -8.43 -3.46 9.40
C TYR A 101 -8.83 -4.49 10.47
N ASN A 102 -9.47 -4.01 11.55
CA ASN A 102 -10.01 -4.84 12.64
C ASN A 102 -11.50 -5.15 12.44
N ARG A 103 -12.04 -4.98 11.22
CA ARG A 103 -13.47 -5.16 10.90
C ARG A 103 -14.43 -4.35 11.77
N ASN A 104 -13.96 -3.25 12.34
CA ASN A 104 -14.85 -2.29 12.96
C ASN A 104 -15.80 -1.72 11.89
N PRO A 105 -17.01 -1.27 12.27
CA PRO A 105 -17.94 -0.70 11.31
C PRO A 105 -17.32 0.41 10.48
N ALA A 106 -17.56 0.39 9.18
CA ALA A 106 -17.11 1.45 8.27
C ALA A 106 -17.70 2.81 8.64
N GLN A 107 -18.88 2.79 9.26
CA GLN A 107 -19.56 3.98 9.78
C GLN A 107 -20.54 3.60 10.89
N THR A 108 -20.61 4.41 11.94
CA THR A 108 -21.65 4.39 12.96
C THR A 108 -22.43 5.70 12.89
N ARG A 109 -23.75 5.66 12.95
CA ARG A 109 -24.63 6.84 13.00
C ARG A 109 -25.74 6.66 14.00
N ALA A 110 -26.21 7.74 14.59
CA ALA A 110 -27.40 7.70 15.42
C ALA A 110 -28.63 7.25 14.61
N ALA A 111 -29.46 6.40 15.17
CA ALA A 111 -30.77 6.11 14.65
C ALA A 111 -31.69 7.34 14.79
N THR A 112 -32.72 7.43 13.98
CA THR A 112 -33.72 8.52 14.04
C THR A 112 -34.72 8.30 15.19
N THR A 113 -34.38 7.50 16.17
CA THR A 113 -35.21 7.17 17.34
C THR A 113 -34.78 8.00 18.55
N ASN A 114 -35.72 8.24 19.50
CA ASN A 114 -35.45 8.99 20.72
C ASN A 114 -34.64 8.23 21.80
N ASN A 115 -34.18 7.02 21.48
CA ASN A 115 -33.31 6.20 22.31
C ASN A 115 -31.89 6.23 21.72
N ASN A 116 -30.89 5.92 22.53
CA ASN A 116 -29.45 5.94 22.16
C ASN A 116 -29.07 4.81 21.17
N GLU A 117 -29.97 4.46 20.25
CA GLU A 117 -29.69 3.45 19.21
C GLU A 117 -28.76 4.00 18.12
N THR A 118 -27.84 3.15 17.68
CA THR A 118 -26.93 3.43 16.58
C THR A 118 -27.13 2.43 15.45
N ILE A 119 -26.95 2.92 14.23
CA ILE A 119 -26.92 2.06 13.02
C ILE A 119 -25.48 1.96 12.60
N GLU A 120 -24.98 0.73 12.55
CA GLU A 120 -23.62 0.43 12.10
C GLU A 120 -23.64 -0.08 10.66
N ILE A 121 -22.67 0.38 9.85
CA ILE A 121 -22.42 -0.12 8.51
C ILE A 121 -21.24 -1.08 8.63
N PRO A 122 -21.46 -2.41 8.52
CA PRO A 122 -20.39 -3.39 8.71
C PRO A 122 -19.38 -3.33 7.57
N PHE A 123 -18.16 -3.79 7.85
CA PHE A 123 -17.10 -3.96 6.85
C PHE A 123 -16.50 -5.36 6.96
N HIS A 124 -16.70 -6.19 5.95
CA HIS A 124 -16.25 -7.59 5.90
C HIS A 124 -15.37 -7.91 4.67
N ALA A 125 -15.04 -6.88 3.89
CA ALA A 125 -14.13 -6.97 2.75
C ALA A 125 -12.68 -6.65 3.17
N THR A 126 -11.80 -6.56 2.20
CA THR A 126 -10.49 -5.91 2.37
C THR A 126 -10.23 -4.94 1.22
N LEU A 127 -9.28 -4.03 1.41
CA LEU A 127 -8.97 -2.99 0.43
C LEU A 127 -7.62 -3.25 -0.22
N THR A 128 -7.56 -3.00 -1.53
CA THR A 128 -6.31 -2.89 -2.27
C THR A 128 -6.22 -1.50 -2.90
N PHE A 129 -5.13 -0.81 -2.64
CA PHE A 129 -4.86 0.52 -3.18
C PHE A 129 -3.96 0.40 -4.41
N VAL A 130 -4.36 1.03 -5.51
CA VAL A 130 -3.59 1.05 -6.77
C VAL A 130 -3.17 2.49 -7.02
N GLN A 131 -1.87 2.78 -6.91
CA GLN A 131 -1.36 4.13 -6.80
C GLN A 131 -0.03 4.29 -7.54
N ASN A 132 0.32 5.54 -7.89
CA ASN A 132 1.63 5.83 -8.47
C ASN A 132 2.72 6.02 -7.40
N HIS A 133 2.33 6.34 -6.16
CA HIS A 133 3.25 6.50 -5.04
C HIS A 133 2.70 5.83 -3.79
N GLU A 134 3.56 5.37 -2.87
CA GLU A 134 3.15 4.87 -1.57
C GLU A 134 2.49 6.01 -0.76
N GLN A 135 1.25 5.82 -0.34
CA GLN A 135 0.45 6.84 0.34
C GLN A 135 0.40 6.65 1.86
N PHE A 136 0.76 5.47 2.35
CA PHE A 136 0.70 5.14 3.77
C PHE A 136 1.93 5.67 4.49
N LYS A 137 1.79 6.84 5.14
CA LYS A 137 2.91 7.58 5.73
C LYS A 137 2.98 7.50 7.24
N THR A 138 1.86 7.27 7.92
CA THR A 138 1.87 7.09 9.37
C THR A 138 2.30 5.67 9.72
N ARG A 139 3.08 5.49 10.78
CA ARG A 139 3.48 4.17 11.27
C ARG A 139 2.28 3.24 11.45
N ALA A 140 1.20 3.76 12.01
CA ALA A 140 -0.03 3.00 12.23
C ALA A 140 -0.65 2.48 10.94
N ALA A 141 -0.62 3.25 9.84
CA ALA A 141 -1.10 2.83 8.52
C ALA A 141 -0.12 1.86 7.87
N MET A 142 1.18 2.16 7.91
CA MET A 142 2.22 1.30 7.33
C MET A 142 2.20 -0.11 7.90
N GLU A 143 2.00 -0.26 9.22
CA GLU A 143 1.95 -1.56 9.90
C GLU A 143 0.72 -2.40 9.52
N ARG A 144 -0.28 -1.86 8.80
CA ARG A 144 -1.53 -2.54 8.41
C ARG A 144 -1.62 -2.88 6.94
N VAL A 145 -0.61 -2.50 6.17
CA VAL A 145 -0.60 -2.60 4.71
C VAL A 145 0.58 -3.43 4.25
N VAL A 146 0.32 -4.43 3.42
CA VAL A 146 1.33 -5.09 2.60
C VAL A 146 1.56 -4.25 1.36
N SER A 147 2.78 -3.79 1.12
CA SER A 147 3.10 -2.89 0.01
C SER A 147 3.97 -3.61 -1.02
N ILE A 148 3.51 -3.63 -2.27
CA ILE A 148 4.20 -4.26 -3.40
C ILE A 148 4.57 -3.17 -4.42
N PRO A 149 5.86 -2.86 -4.59
CA PRO A 149 6.32 -1.86 -5.55
C PRO A 149 6.32 -2.42 -6.98
N PHE A 150 5.99 -1.55 -7.95
CA PHE A 150 6.07 -1.80 -9.39
C PHE A 150 6.98 -0.75 -10.02
N ALA A 151 7.94 -1.18 -10.85
CA ALA A 151 8.89 -0.30 -11.52
C ALA A 151 8.85 -0.52 -13.04
N ASP A 152 9.23 0.50 -13.82
CA ASP A 152 9.31 0.42 -15.28
C ASP A 152 10.24 -0.71 -15.76
N THR A 153 11.27 -1.04 -14.98
CA THR A 153 12.20 -2.14 -15.25
C THR A 153 11.53 -3.52 -15.27
N ASP A 154 10.28 -3.62 -14.78
CA ASP A 154 9.51 -4.89 -14.79
C ASP A 154 8.81 -5.14 -16.13
N ILE A 155 8.79 -4.14 -17.03
CA ILE A 155 8.17 -4.25 -18.35
C ILE A 155 9.20 -4.83 -19.32
N THR A 156 8.92 -6.04 -19.79
CA THR A 156 9.71 -6.75 -20.80
C THR A 156 8.83 -7.12 -21.99
N ASP A 157 9.43 -7.42 -23.14
CA ASP A 157 8.69 -7.91 -24.33
C ASP A 157 7.88 -9.18 -23.98
N GLU A 158 8.46 -10.07 -23.18
CA GLU A 158 7.78 -11.28 -22.71
C GLU A 158 6.56 -10.94 -21.82
N SER A 159 6.68 -9.95 -20.93
CA SER A 159 5.56 -9.52 -20.10
C SER A 159 4.42 -8.92 -20.94
N PHE A 160 4.75 -8.23 -22.03
CA PHE A 160 3.77 -7.69 -22.96
C PHE A 160 3.05 -8.79 -23.76
N GLU A 161 3.77 -9.81 -24.24
CA GLU A 161 3.16 -10.97 -24.90
C GLU A 161 2.21 -11.72 -23.95
N HIS A 162 2.60 -11.92 -22.70
CA HIS A 162 1.74 -12.53 -21.68
C HIS A 162 0.49 -11.69 -21.41
N PHE A 163 0.64 -10.37 -21.36
CA PHE A 163 -0.49 -9.45 -21.24
C PHE A 163 -1.49 -9.62 -22.39
N GLN A 164 -1.01 -9.67 -23.64
CA GLN A 164 -1.87 -9.88 -24.81
C GLN A 164 -2.64 -11.20 -24.70
N LYS A 165 -1.96 -12.31 -24.42
CA LYS A 165 -2.58 -13.63 -24.25
C LYS A 165 -3.65 -13.64 -23.15
N LEU A 166 -3.35 -13.01 -21.99
CA LEU A 166 -4.32 -12.93 -20.89
C LEU A 166 -5.54 -12.06 -21.21
N SER A 167 -5.37 -11.06 -22.08
CA SER A 167 -6.46 -10.18 -22.53
C SER A 167 -7.45 -10.88 -23.48
N GLU A 168 -7.05 -11.99 -24.11
CA GLU A 168 -7.89 -12.79 -24.99
C GLU A 168 -8.90 -13.68 -24.23
N PHE A 169 -8.65 -13.94 -22.93
CA PHE A 169 -9.58 -14.75 -22.16
C PHE A 169 -10.85 -13.95 -21.78
N SER A 170 -12.00 -14.57 -22.02
CA SER A 170 -13.26 -13.98 -21.59
C SER A 170 -13.39 -13.98 -20.06
N PRO A 171 -14.12 -13.02 -19.47
CA PRO A 171 -14.38 -13.02 -18.02
C PRO A 171 -14.97 -14.32 -17.50
N GLU A 172 -15.84 -14.97 -18.30
CA GLU A 172 -16.46 -16.26 -17.94
C GLU A 172 -15.40 -17.37 -17.83
N ASN A 173 -14.45 -17.44 -18.77
CA ASN A 173 -13.37 -18.43 -18.72
C ASN A 173 -12.46 -18.19 -17.52
N LEU A 174 -12.13 -16.93 -17.22
CA LEU A 174 -11.30 -16.59 -16.07
C LEU A 174 -11.99 -16.90 -14.74
N SER A 175 -13.30 -16.72 -14.64
CA SER A 175 -14.07 -16.95 -13.40
C SER A 175 -14.13 -18.44 -12.98
N ALA A 176 -13.84 -19.36 -13.88
CA ALA A 176 -13.69 -20.78 -13.54
C ALA A 176 -12.59 -21.02 -12.48
N PHE A 177 -11.60 -20.12 -12.39
CA PHE A 177 -10.59 -20.17 -11.31
C PHE A 177 -11.22 -19.97 -9.94
N GLY A 178 -12.05 -18.94 -9.76
CA GLY A 178 -12.75 -18.67 -8.50
C GLY A 178 -13.69 -19.81 -8.11
N ASP A 179 -14.41 -20.39 -9.09
CA ASP A 179 -15.24 -21.58 -8.89
C ASP A 179 -14.40 -22.77 -8.39
N HIS A 180 -13.22 -22.99 -8.94
CA HIS A 180 -12.31 -24.04 -8.48
C HIS A 180 -11.87 -23.81 -7.03
N ILE A 181 -11.52 -22.58 -6.64
CA ILE A 181 -11.18 -22.24 -5.25
C ILE A 181 -12.36 -22.54 -4.31
N LEU A 182 -13.57 -22.11 -4.68
CA LEU A 182 -14.78 -22.32 -3.86
C LEU A 182 -15.16 -23.79 -3.74
N LYS A 183 -14.97 -24.60 -4.77
CA LYS A 183 -15.17 -26.08 -4.71
C LYS A 183 -14.20 -26.74 -3.72
N ASN A 184 -13.01 -26.19 -3.57
CA ASN A 184 -11.99 -26.69 -2.65
C ASN A 184 -11.95 -25.90 -1.32
N ARG A 185 -12.99 -25.14 -0.97
CA ARG A 185 -13.00 -24.24 0.18
C ARG A 185 -12.60 -24.91 1.51
N LYS A 186 -13.01 -26.15 1.73
CA LYS A 186 -12.69 -26.89 2.97
C LYS A 186 -11.18 -27.06 3.17
N TYR A 187 -10.44 -27.29 2.09
CA TYR A 187 -8.98 -27.37 2.13
C TYR A 187 -8.40 -26.05 2.65
N PHE A 188 -8.81 -24.91 2.10
CA PHE A 188 -8.34 -23.62 2.55
C PHE A 188 -8.78 -23.27 3.97
N GLU A 189 -10.06 -23.51 4.32
CA GLU A 189 -10.61 -23.19 5.65
C GLU A 189 -9.89 -23.95 6.76
N VAL A 190 -9.48 -25.20 6.53
CA VAL A 190 -8.78 -26.03 7.52
C VAL A 190 -7.33 -25.58 7.72
N ASP A 191 -6.62 -25.25 6.62
CA ASP A 191 -5.18 -25.08 6.65
C ASP A 191 -4.71 -23.64 6.79
N ILE A 192 -5.56 -22.64 6.44
CA ILE A 192 -5.14 -21.26 6.31
C ILE A 192 -4.57 -20.66 7.62
N VAL A 193 -5.19 -20.95 8.77
CA VAL A 193 -4.75 -20.42 10.07
C VAL A 193 -3.37 -20.96 10.44
N ASN A 194 -3.19 -22.27 10.35
CA ASN A 194 -1.92 -22.93 10.65
C ASN A 194 -0.81 -22.50 9.69
N ALA A 195 -1.14 -22.33 8.42
CA ALA A 195 -0.19 -21.84 7.41
C ALA A 195 0.22 -20.39 7.67
N VAL A 196 -0.71 -19.48 7.99
CA VAL A 196 -0.40 -18.10 8.39
C VAL A 196 0.51 -18.08 9.60
N GLN A 197 0.22 -18.88 10.63
CA GLN A 197 1.05 -18.96 11.83
C GLN A 197 2.47 -19.42 11.49
N SER A 198 2.60 -20.51 10.72
CA SER A 198 3.89 -21.08 10.34
C SER A 198 4.73 -20.09 9.50
N PHE A 199 4.13 -19.42 8.52
CA PHE A 199 4.83 -18.42 7.72
C PHE A 199 5.16 -17.17 8.51
N SER A 200 4.31 -16.74 9.42
CA SER A 200 4.59 -15.61 10.31
C SER A 200 5.80 -15.90 11.21
N ASP A 201 5.88 -17.08 11.78
CA ASP A 201 7.01 -17.50 12.62
C ASP A 201 8.30 -17.59 11.78
N LEU A 202 8.24 -18.15 10.57
CA LEU A 202 9.35 -18.15 9.62
C LEU A 202 9.81 -16.74 9.30
N PHE A 203 8.91 -15.80 9.01
CA PHE A 203 9.27 -14.43 8.67
C PHE A 203 9.91 -13.70 9.85
N VAL A 204 9.43 -13.93 11.08
CA VAL A 204 10.05 -13.40 12.29
C VAL A 204 11.48 -13.97 12.46
N GLU A 205 11.66 -15.28 12.32
CA GLU A 205 12.97 -15.95 12.37
C GLU A 205 13.94 -15.37 11.33
N LYS A 206 13.46 -15.12 10.11
CA LYS A 206 14.25 -14.56 9.01
C LYS A 206 14.43 -13.03 9.12
N GLY A 207 14.00 -12.39 10.18
CA GLY A 207 14.31 -11.01 10.53
C GLY A 207 13.20 -9.98 10.35
N VAL A 208 11.97 -10.38 10.02
CA VAL A 208 10.80 -9.49 10.05
C VAL A 208 10.30 -9.38 11.50
N ARG A 209 11.05 -8.66 12.35
CA ARG A 209 10.89 -8.67 13.81
C ARG A 209 9.60 -8.01 14.32
N ALA A 210 8.90 -7.24 13.52
CA ALA A 210 7.60 -6.65 13.89
C ALA A 210 6.49 -7.67 13.63
N ARG A 211 5.97 -8.31 14.69
CA ARG A 211 5.00 -9.41 14.60
C ARG A 211 3.82 -9.10 13.69
N ARG A 212 3.19 -7.93 13.84
CA ARG A 212 2.06 -7.51 12.99
C ARG A 212 2.43 -7.44 11.50
N ILE A 213 3.63 -6.94 11.17
CA ILE A 213 4.11 -6.90 9.78
C ILE A 213 4.34 -8.31 9.27
N ALA A 214 4.95 -9.18 10.07
CA ALA A 214 5.15 -10.59 9.71
C ALA A 214 3.82 -11.31 9.45
N GLU A 215 2.83 -11.14 10.31
CA GLU A 215 1.50 -11.72 10.16
C GLU A 215 0.77 -11.22 8.91
N ASN A 216 0.80 -9.90 8.64
CA ASN A 216 0.21 -9.34 7.43
C ASN A 216 0.82 -9.91 6.15
N HIS A 217 2.16 -10.01 6.12
CA HIS A 217 2.87 -10.59 4.97
C HIS A 217 2.60 -12.10 4.85
N ALA A 218 2.53 -12.80 5.97
CA ALA A 218 2.17 -14.22 6.01
C ALA A 218 0.75 -14.47 5.47
N ILE A 219 -0.24 -13.64 5.81
CA ILE A 219 -1.61 -13.77 5.29
C ILE A 219 -1.61 -13.63 3.76
N ALA A 220 -0.93 -12.61 3.21
CA ALA A 220 -0.85 -12.43 1.76
C ALA A 220 -0.12 -13.59 1.06
N PHE A 221 0.94 -14.13 1.68
CA PHE A 221 1.71 -15.24 1.12
C PHE A 221 0.97 -16.58 1.22
N THR A 222 0.24 -16.81 2.30
CA THR A 222 -0.46 -18.09 2.58
C THR A 222 -1.45 -18.43 1.48
N GLY A 223 -2.20 -17.46 0.96
CA GLY A 223 -3.13 -17.72 -0.15
C GLY A 223 -2.42 -18.27 -1.38
N PHE A 224 -1.24 -17.77 -1.72
CA PHE A 224 -0.41 -18.34 -2.79
C PHE A 224 0.12 -19.74 -2.43
N ALA A 225 0.64 -19.92 -1.22
CA ALA A 225 1.22 -21.19 -0.81
C ALA A 225 0.20 -22.34 -0.84
N LEU A 226 -0.99 -22.12 -0.28
CA LEU A 226 -2.08 -23.09 -0.32
C LEU A 226 -2.58 -23.36 -1.75
N LEU A 227 -2.70 -22.31 -2.57
CA LEU A 227 -3.04 -22.47 -3.98
C LEU A 227 -2.00 -23.33 -4.69
N ASN A 228 -0.72 -23.05 -4.47
CA ASN A 228 0.36 -23.84 -5.10
C ASN A 228 0.36 -25.29 -4.64
N SER A 229 0.08 -25.57 -3.37
CA SER A 229 -0.07 -26.94 -2.87
C SER A 229 -1.27 -27.67 -3.47
N LEU A 230 -2.33 -26.93 -3.85
CA LEU A 230 -3.52 -27.53 -4.47
C LEU A 230 -3.32 -27.88 -5.94
N ILE A 231 -2.61 -27.05 -6.71
CA ILE A 231 -2.49 -27.19 -8.19
C ILE A 231 -1.07 -27.47 -8.67
N GLU A 232 -0.07 -27.45 -7.80
CA GLU A 232 1.35 -27.83 -8.06
C GLU A 232 1.95 -27.17 -9.31
N TRP A 233 1.69 -25.86 -9.54
CA TRP A 233 2.07 -25.15 -10.77
C TRP A 233 3.41 -24.43 -10.71
N LYS A 234 3.94 -24.23 -9.51
CA LYS A 234 5.23 -23.58 -9.27
C LYS A 234 6.20 -24.54 -8.61
N THR A 235 7.46 -24.45 -9.00
CA THR A 235 8.54 -25.28 -8.44
C THR A 235 8.87 -24.85 -7.01
N GLU A 236 9.57 -25.70 -6.29
CA GLU A 236 10.08 -25.36 -4.95
C GLU A 236 11.01 -24.14 -4.98
N GLU A 237 11.80 -23.98 -6.06
CA GLU A 237 12.67 -22.82 -6.27
C GLU A 237 11.86 -21.53 -6.44
N ASP A 238 10.78 -21.56 -7.22
CA ASP A 238 9.88 -20.42 -7.38
C ASP A 238 9.25 -20.01 -6.04
N VAL A 239 8.79 -20.99 -5.25
CA VAL A 239 8.20 -20.78 -3.93
C VAL A 239 9.24 -20.18 -2.97
N ARG A 240 10.48 -20.69 -2.98
CA ARG A 240 11.57 -20.16 -2.18
C ARG A 240 11.90 -18.71 -2.55
N SER A 241 12.07 -18.41 -3.83
CA SER A 241 12.31 -17.06 -4.34
C SER A 241 11.20 -16.09 -3.93
N LEU A 242 9.94 -16.52 -3.99
CA LEU A 242 8.81 -15.70 -3.59
C LEU A 242 8.77 -15.47 -2.06
N THR A 243 9.15 -16.48 -1.28
CA THR A 243 9.28 -16.39 0.18
C THR A 243 10.34 -15.37 0.56
N GLU A 244 11.51 -15.44 -0.06
CA GLU A 244 12.61 -14.49 0.18
C GLU A 244 12.21 -13.06 -0.19
N TYR A 245 11.52 -12.89 -1.33
CA TYR A 245 10.99 -11.59 -1.74
C TYR A 245 9.98 -11.03 -0.71
N MET A 246 9.07 -11.86 -0.19
CA MET A 246 8.12 -11.44 0.84
C MET A 246 8.81 -11.04 2.15
N ILE A 247 9.84 -11.78 2.57
CA ILE A 247 10.66 -11.44 3.74
C ILE A 247 11.34 -10.09 3.53
N GLN A 248 11.90 -9.85 2.35
CA GLN A 248 12.54 -8.58 2.04
C GLN A 248 11.56 -7.41 2.07
N LEU A 249 10.35 -7.56 1.51
CA LEU A 249 9.28 -6.54 1.62
C LEU A 249 8.96 -6.23 3.09
N GLY A 250 8.84 -7.26 3.93
CA GLY A 250 8.59 -7.10 5.37
C GLY A 250 9.71 -6.35 6.09
N LYS A 251 10.98 -6.62 5.77
CA LYS A 251 12.14 -5.92 6.34
C LYS A 251 12.15 -4.45 5.93
N THR A 252 12.02 -4.17 4.64
CA THR A 252 11.94 -2.80 4.11
C THR A 252 10.78 -2.03 4.76
N LYS A 253 9.63 -2.69 4.95
CA LYS A 253 8.48 -2.07 5.63
C LYS A 253 8.78 -1.67 7.08
N ILE A 254 9.55 -2.49 7.82
CA ILE A 254 9.98 -2.17 9.19
C ILE A 254 10.92 -0.97 9.19
N GLU A 255 11.87 -0.93 8.28
CA GLU A 255 12.82 0.18 8.16
C GLU A 255 12.08 1.49 7.88
N THR A 256 11.18 1.49 6.89
CA THR A 256 10.34 2.65 6.55
C THR A 256 9.44 3.07 7.74
N ALA A 257 8.82 2.12 8.43
CA ALA A 257 7.93 2.41 9.57
C ALA A 257 8.67 2.88 10.84
N ARG A 258 9.98 2.66 10.93
CA ARG A 258 10.82 3.14 12.04
C ARG A 258 11.27 4.58 11.88
N SER A 259 11.22 5.12 10.68
CA SER A 259 11.53 6.54 10.48
C SER A 259 10.58 7.39 11.32
N GLU A 260 11.14 8.28 12.12
CA GLU A 260 10.38 9.26 12.91
C GLU A 260 9.86 10.40 12.01
N THR A 261 10.39 10.49 10.80
CA THR A 261 10.14 11.57 9.86
C THR A 261 9.94 11.09 8.41
N PRO A 262 9.01 10.12 8.16
CA PRO A 262 8.91 9.46 6.86
C PRO A 262 8.55 10.41 5.70
N ASN A 263 7.74 11.45 5.96
CA ASN A 263 7.44 12.45 4.93
C ASN A 263 8.64 13.36 4.65
N ALA A 264 9.41 13.71 5.69
CA ALA A 264 10.62 14.51 5.54
C ALA A 264 11.69 13.74 4.76
N ASP A 265 11.88 12.46 5.08
CA ASP A 265 12.84 11.59 4.38
C ASP A 265 12.48 11.44 2.91
N ALA A 266 11.24 11.06 2.60
CA ALA A 266 10.74 10.92 1.23
C ALA A 266 10.83 12.25 0.45
N PHE A 267 10.51 13.37 1.09
CA PHE A 267 10.60 14.69 0.48
C PHE A 267 12.05 15.03 0.12
N LEU A 268 12.99 14.79 1.04
CA LEU A 268 14.41 15.09 0.84
C LEU A 268 15.02 14.18 -0.24
N GLU A 269 14.65 12.90 -0.29
CA GLU A 269 15.05 11.95 -1.32
C GLU A 269 14.58 12.40 -2.72
N MET A 270 13.32 12.78 -2.86
CA MET A 270 12.80 13.30 -4.15
C MET A 270 13.53 14.57 -4.62
N LEU A 271 14.13 15.33 -3.72
CA LEU A 271 14.92 16.51 -4.07
C LEU A 271 16.33 16.20 -4.55
N GLU A 272 16.85 14.98 -4.37
CA GLU A 272 18.21 14.64 -4.81
C GLU A 272 18.37 14.79 -6.32
N GLY A 273 17.36 14.49 -7.10
CA GLY A 273 17.32 14.67 -8.56
C GLY A 273 17.07 16.10 -9.02
N ILE A 274 16.72 17.03 -8.13
CA ILE A 274 16.43 18.43 -8.51
C ILE A 274 17.73 19.25 -8.55
N PRO A 275 18.07 19.91 -9.67
CA PRO A 275 19.26 20.74 -9.75
C PRO A 275 19.14 21.99 -8.89
N ASP A 276 20.30 22.55 -8.53
CA ASP A 276 20.37 23.83 -7.82
C ASP A 276 19.70 24.94 -8.64
N GLY A 277 18.83 25.69 -7.97
CA GLY A 277 18.04 26.75 -8.61
C GLY A 277 17.17 27.50 -7.60
N ASN A 278 15.95 27.85 -8.02
CA ASN A 278 15.03 28.63 -7.17
C ASN A 278 14.39 27.82 -6.03
N ALA A 279 14.35 26.50 -6.14
CA ALA A 279 13.72 25.59 -5.17
C ALA A 279 14.74 25.09 -4.15
N VAL A 280 15.92 24.72 -4.62
CA VAL A 280 16.97 24.01 -3.89
C VAL A 280 18.31 24.71 -4.12
N ARG A 281 19.12 24.80 -3.08
CA ARG A 281 20.52 25.23 -3.18
C ARG A 281 21.37 24.36 -2.26
N ARG A 282 22.42 23.77 -2.82
CA ARG A 282 23.43 23.01 -2.07
C ARG A 282 24.69 23.83 -1.92
N LYS A 283 25.17 24.01 -0.70
CA LYS A 283 26.35 24.78 -0.41
C LYS A 283 27.00 24.32 0.90
N ASP A 284 28.32 24.14 0.91
CA ASP A 284 29.11 23.84 2.12
C ASP A 284 28.54 22.64 2.92
N ASN A 285 28.20 21.56 2.23
CA ASN A 285 27.60 20.34 2.81
C ASN A 285 26.21 20.58 3.46
N ASN A 286 25.51 21.62 3.02
CA ASN A 286 24.16 21.96 3.47
C ASN A 286 23.20 22.06 2.31
N LEU A 287 21.95 21.68 2.59
CA LEU A 287 20.81 21.81 1.70
C LEU A 287 19.92 22.95 2.19
N TYR A 288 19.63 23.88 1.33
CA TYR A 288 18.72 25.00 1.58
C TYR A 288 17.50 24.85 0.68
N LEU A 289 16.31 24.94 1.25
CA LEU A 289 15.05 24.74 0.55
C LEU A 289 14.16 25.97 0.66
N ARG A 290 13.61 26.41 -0.48
CA ARG A 290 12.41 27.25 -0.50
C ARG A 290 11.20 26.32 -0.60
N LEU A 291 10.59 26.01 0.54
CA LEU A 291 9.63 24.89 0.66
C LEU A 291 8.52 24.94 -0.39
N GLY A 292 7.90 26.11 -0.62
CA GLY A 292 6.84 26.25 -1.62
C GLY A 292 7.30 25.97 -3.06
N GLU A 293 8.54 26.36 -3.42
CA GLU A 293 9.10 26.09 -4.74
C GLU A 293 9.59 24.64 -4.86
N ALA A 294 10.14 24.07 -3.78
CA ALA A 294 10.55 22.68 -3.73
C ALA A 294 9.34 21.74 -3.87
N MET A 295 8.23 22.01 -3.18
CA MET A 295 6.99 21.26 -3.34
C MET A 295 6.44 21.28 -4.77
N LYS A 296 6.55 22.42 -5.47
CA LYS A 296 6.15 22.50 -6.87
C LYS A 296 7.07 21.71 -7.79
N ALA A 297 8.39 21.76 -7.53
CA ALA A 297 9.40 21.10 -8.35
C ALA A 297 9.28 19.57 -8.36
N ILE A 298 8.82 18.99 -7.24
CA ILE A 298 8.61 17.52 -7.10
C ILE A 298 7.12 17.14 -7.09
N GLU A 299 6.22 18.04 -7.42
CA GLU A 299 4.77 17.82 -7.43
C GLU A 299 4.21 17.28 -6.11
N TRP A 300 4.79 17.73 -4.99
CA TRP A 300 4.40 17.24 -3.67
C TRP A 300 2.95 17.60 -3.31
N PRO A 301 2.14 16.66 -2.77
CA PRO A 301 0.74 16.91 -2.41
C PRO A 301 0.61 18.04 -1.38
N LYS A 302 -0.23 19.04 -1.64
CA LYS A 302 -0.41 20.23 -0.79
C LYS A 302 -1.08 19.92 0.56
N GLY A 303 -1.80 18.80 0.67
CA GLY A 303 -2.58 18.45 1.87
C GLY A 303 -1.73 18.22 3.14
N ASN A 304 -0.46 17.85 3.00
CA ASN A 304 0.41 17.41 4.09
C ASN A 304 1.44 18.45 4.56
N LEU A 305 1.28 19.72 4.20
CA LEU A 305 2.27 20.76 4.52
C LEU A 305 2.52 20.89 6.04
N ARG A 306 1.47 20.79 6.86
CA ARG A 306 1.58 20.92 8.32
C ARG A 306 2.37 19.77 8.92
N GLU A 307 2.11 18.56 8.49
CA GLU A 307 2.79 17.36 8.93
C GLU A 307 4.24 17.35 8.48
N LEU A 308 4.50 17.59 7.18
CA LEU A 308 5.85 17.70 6.61
C LEU A 308 6.71 18.75 7.36
N THR A 309 6.14 19.91 7.66
CA THR A 309 6.87 20.95 8.40
C THR A 309 7.11 20.58 9.87
N ALA A 310 6.25 19.78 10.47
CA ALA A 310 6.45 19.24 11.82
C ALA A 310 7.55 18.17 11.83
N GLU A 311 7.59 17.30 10.81
CA GLU A 311 8.63 16.29 10.64
C GLU A 311 9.98 16.93 10.33
N PHE A 312 10.04 17.95 9.46
CA PHE A 312 11.28 18.69 9.21
C PHE A 312 11.96 19.19 10.49
N LYS A 313 11.17 19.68 11.46
CA LYS A 313 11.72 20.17 12.73
C LYS A 313 12.26 19.06 13.63
N ARG A 314 11.82 17.81 13.44
CA ARG A 314 12.27 16.63 14.18
C ARG A 314 13.34 15.85 13.44
N HIS A 315 13.54 16.12 12.16
CA HIS A 315 14.49 15.41 11.32
C HIS A 315 15.94 15.66 11.80
N ASP A 316 16.73 14.60 11.93
CA ASP A 316 18.10 14.64 12.48
C ASP A 316 19.03 15.64 11.77
N ASN A 317 18.85 15.78 10.46
CA ASN A 317 19.65 16.67 9.65
C ASN A 317 19.14 18.13 9.65
N PHE A 318 18.03 18.43 10.33
CA PHE A 318 17.46 19.78 10.37
C PHE A 318 18.31 20.75 11.20
N LYS A 319 18.65 21.90 10.60
CA LYS A 319 19.45 22.96 11.24
C LYS A 319 18.63 24.18 11.63
N GLY A 320 17.44 24.31 11.05
CA GLY A 320 16.56 25.44 11.31
C GLY A 320 15.87 26.01 10.08
N ASN A 321 15.01 26.97 10.31
CA ASN A 321 14.46 27.80 9.25
C ASN A 321 14.68 29.28 9.59
N LYS A 322 15.13 30.05 8.61
CA LYS A 322 15.42 31.48 8.75
C LYS A 322 15.26 32.20 7.41
N ASN A 323 15.19 33.51 7.46
CA ASN A 323 15.32 34.29 6.25
C ASN A 323 16.80 34.38 5.85
N ASP A 324 17.11 34.03 4.61
CA ASP A 324 18.50 34.00 4.11
C ASP A 324 18.54 34.45 2.66
N ARG A 325 19.73 34.92 2.24
CA ARG A 325 20.03 35.34 0.86
C ARG A 325 20.77 34.28 0.04
N VAL A 326 20.82 33.05 0.51
CA VAL A 326 21.56 31.96 -0.15
C VAL A 326 21.13 31.70 -1.58
N PHE A 327 19.90 32.09 -1.96
CA PHE A 327 19.38 31.99 -3.32
C PHE A 327 19.76 33.16 -4.23
N GLY A 328 20.51 34.13 -3.74
CA GLY A 328 20.92 35.30 -4.55
C GLY A 328 19.80 36.29 -4.89
N LEU A 329 18.68 36.23 -4.19
CA LEU A 329 17.55 37.13 -4.37
C LEU A 329 17.82 38.49 -3.68
N PRO A 330 17.25 39.61 -4.18
CA PRO A 330 17.43 40.94 -3.59
C PRO A 330 17.02 40.98 -2.13
N ASP A 331 15.88 40.40 -1.82
CA ASP A 331 15.35 40.30 -0.47
C ASP A 331 15.60 38.90 0.16
N PRO A 332 15.81 38.85 1.49
CA PRO A 332 15.92 37.56 2.20
C PRO A 332 14.63 36.78 2.08
N VAL A 333 14.72 35.47 1.75
CA VAL A 333 13.58 34.57 1.66
C VAL A 333 13.64 33.53 2.76
N LYS A 334 12.48 33.05 3.20
CA LYS A 334 12.41 31.98 4.19
C LYS A 334 12.94 30.68 3.60
N VAL A 335 13.97 30.14 4.21
CA VAL A 335 14.62 28.89 3.80
C VAL A 335 14.59 27.87 4.93
N TRP A 336 14.49 26.60 4.57
CA TRP A 336 14.67 25.45 5.44
C TRP A 336 16.07 24.91 5.21
N HIS A 337 16.81 24.68 6.28
CA HIS A 337 18.22 24.32 6.25
C HIS A 337 18.44 22.95 6.84
N PHE A 338 19.08 22.06 6.07
CA PHE A 338 19.45 20.70 6.44
C PHE A 338 20.94 20.49 6.21
N LYS A 339 21.57 19.63 7.04
CA LYS A 339 22.91 19.12 6.80
C LYS A 339 22.81 18.01 5.75
N MET A 340 23.63 18.01 4.71
CA MET A 340 23.74 16.90 3.79
C MET A 340 24.53 15.77 4.45
N GLN A 341 24.08 14.53 4.32
CA GLN A 341 24.92 13.39 4.62
C GLN A 341 25.98 13.29 3.52
N PRO A 342 27.27 12.98 3.86
CA PRO A 342 28.22 12.63 2.82
C PRO A 342 27.67 11.40 2.10
N LEU A 343 27.66 11.42 0.75
CA LEU A 343 27.41 10.23 -0.04
C LEU A 343 28.44 9.19 0.46
N SER A 344 27.97 8.15 1.14
CA SER A 344 28.81 7.00 1.44
C SER A 344 29.26 6.46 0.09
N GLU A 345 30.55 6.42 -0.14
CA GLU A 345 31.17 5.72 -1.25
C GLU A 345 30.58 4.29 -1.28
N MET A 346 29.68 4.04 -2.26
CA MET A 346 29.25 2.69 -2.60
C MET A 346 30.23 2.09 -3.59
#